data_23074f8d15e9b16748739a94a4bfa106
#
_entry.id   23074f8d15e9b16748739a94a4bfa106
#
_cell.length_a   1.000
_cell.length_b   1.000
_cell.length_c   1.000
_cell.angle_alpha   90.00
_cell.angle_beta   90.00
_cell.angle_gamma   90.00
#
_symmetry.space_group_name_H-M   'P 1'
#
loop_
_entity.id
_entity.type
_entity.pdbx_description
1 polymer ?
#
loop_
_entity_poly.entity_id
_entity_poly.type
_entity_poly.pdbx_seq_one_letter_code
_entity_poly.pdbx_strand_id
1 'polypeptide(L)'
;MAEARRMGKSELFSHFADRFEVKRTQAREFFDALSELAEKELKRSGEFVLPGVVKLVVQKRKARMGRNPATGEAIKIPAKTVVKARIMKQLKDTVLPKK
;
A
#
# COMPACT_ATOMS: atom_id res chain seq x y z
N MET A 1 9.88 -0.07 -29.14
CA MET A 1 9.32 -0.66 -27.92
C MET A 1 8.31 0.28 -27.28
N ALA A 2 7.17 -0.22 -26.97
CA ALA A 2 6.16 0.60 -26.32
C ALA A 2 6.62 0.98 -24.92
N GLU A 3 6.38 2.22 -24.55
CA GLU A 3 6.71 2.66 -23.21
C GLU A 3 5.80 1.97 -22.21
N ALA A 4 6.42 1.43 -21.18
CA ALA A 4 5.67 0.84 -20.07
C ALA A 4 5.08 1.96 -19.25
N ARG A 5 3.78 2.10 -19.28
CA ARG A 5 3.15 3.09 -18.44
C ARG A 5 2.29 2.42 -17.38
N ARG A 6 2.12 3.12 -16.29
CA ARG A 6 1.35 2.61 -15.16
C ARG A 6 -0.11 2.40 -15.53
N MET A 7 -0.63 1.24 -15.14
CA MET A 7 -2.04 0.97 -15.29
C MET A 7 -2.85 1.91 -14.40
N GLY A 8 -3.78 2.62 -14.99
CA GLY A 8 -4.64 3.52 -14.25
C GLY A 8 -5.75 2.79 -13.54
N LYS A 9 -6.46 3.52 -12.71
CA LYS A 9 -7.58 2.99 -11.94
C LYS A 9 -8.67 2.38 -12.82
N SER A 10 -9.03 3.10 -13.89
CA SER A 10 -10.02 2.63 -14.85
C SER A 10 -9.61 1.34 -15.54
N GLU A 11 -8.34 1.28 -15.92
CA GLU A 11 -7.80 0.11 -16.60
C GLU A 11 -7.79 -1.11 -15.67
N LEU A 12 -7.51 -0.87 -14.39
CA LEU A 12 -7.54 -1.92 -13.38
C LEU A 12 -8.94 -2.49 -13.23
N PHE A 13 -9.94 -1.63 -13.17
CA PHE A 13 -11.32 -2.06 -13.05
C PHE A 13 -11.77 -2.84 -14.29
N SER A 14 -11.39 -2.35 -15.47
CA SER A 14 -11.72 -3.02 -16.72
C SER A 14 -11.06 -4.39 -16.82
N HIS A 15 -9.82 -4.48 -16.38
CA HIS A 15 -9.09 -5.74 -16.39
C HIS A 15 -9.81 -6.83 -15.57
N PHE A 16 -10.23 -6.48 -14.36
CA PHE A 16 -10.91 -7.45 -13.51
C PHE A 16 -12.35 -7.70 -13.92
N ALA A 17 -13.01 -6.69 -14.50
CA ALA A 17 -14.34 -6.86 -15.06
C ALA A 17 -14.30 -7.92 -16.18
N ASP A 18 -13.33 -7.83 -17.06
CA ASP A 18 -13.16 -8.78 -18.15
C ASP A 18 -12.75 -10.16 -17.63
N ARG A 19 -11.82 -10.19 -16.68
CA ARG A 19 -11.29 -11.44 -16.14
C ARG A 19 -12.38 -12.29 -15.47
N PHE A 20 -13.30 -11.65 -14.77
CA PHE A 20 -14.35 -12.34 -14.02
C PHE A 20 -15.72 -12.22 -14.66
N GLU A 21 -15.78 -11.68 -15.86
CA GLU A 21 -17.02 -11.54 -16.63
C GLU A 21 -18.11 -10.82 -15.84
N VAL A 22 -17.72 -9.71 -15.21
CA VAL A 22 -18.66 -8.85 -14.47
C VAL A 22 -18.64 -7.45 -15.07
N LYS A 23 -19.56 -6.63 -14.66
CA LYS A 23 -19.61 -5.25 -15.10
C LYS A 23 -18.48 -4.44 -14.46
N ARG A 24 -18.01 -3.43 -15.17
CA ARG A 24 -16.96 -2.55 -14.65
C ARG A 24 -17.37 -1.89 -13.33
N THR A 25 -18.65 -1.53 -13.18
CA THR A 25 -19.18 -0.98 -11.94
C THR A 25 -19.06 -1.96 -10.78
N GLN A 26 -19.25 -3.24 -11.04
CA GLN A 26 -19.10 -4.28 -10.04
C GLN A 26 -17.64 -4.44 -9.61
N ALA A 27 -16.72 -4.35 -10.57
CA ALA A 27 -15.28 -4.40 -10.26
C ALA A 27 -14.89 -3.21 -9.39
N ARG A 28 -15.43 -2.04 -9.70
CA ARG A 28 -15.18 -0.84 -8.91
C ARG A 28 -15.68 -1.00 -7.47
N GLU A 29 -16.88 -1.52 -7.32
CA GLU A 29 -17.46 -1.79 -6.00
C GLU A 29 -16.62 -2.76 -5.19
N PHE A 30 -16.07 -3.76 -5.87
CA PHE A 30 -15.17 -4.71 -5.25
C PHE A 30 -13.94 -4.02 -4.66
N PHE A 31 -13.33 -3.13 -5.44
CA PHE A 31 -12.14 -2.40 -4.95
C PHE A 31 -12.48 -1.39 -3.87
N ASP A 32 -13.65 -0.77 -3.95
CA ASP A 32 -14.12 0.13 -2.89
C ASP A 32 -14.31 -0.65 -1.59
N ALA A 33 -14.91 -1.83 -1.67
CA ALA A 33 -15.11 -2.70 -0.51
C ALA A 33 -13.77 -3.17 0.06
N LEU A 34 -12.80 -3.46 -0.81
CA LEU A 34 -11.47 -3.86 -0.40
C LEU A 34 -10.78 -2.74 0.37
N SER A 35 -10.89 -1.51 -0.12
CA SER A 35 -10.31 -0.34 0.55
C SER A 35 -10.92 -0.12 1.93
N GLU A 36 -12.24 -0.24 2.02
CA GLU A 36 -12.96 -0.11 3.28
C GLU A 36 -12.54 -1.19 4.28
N LEU A 37 -12.39 -2.41 3.80
CA LEU A 37 -11.96 -3.51 4.63
C LEU A 37 -10.52 -3.28 5.15
N ALA A 38 -9.64 -2.79 4.28
CA ALA A 38 -8.27 -2.49 4.66
C ALA A 38 -8.24 -1.46 5.78
N GLU A 39 -9.02 -0.38 5.64
CA GLU A 39 -9.12 0.65 6.68
C GLU A 39 -9.61 0.07 8.00
N LYS A 40 -10.65 -0.72 7.93
CA LYS A 40 -11.29 -1.33 9.09
C LYS A 40 -10.33 -2.26 9.83
N GLU A 41 -9.62 -3.12 9.09
CA GLU A 41 -8.69 -4.06 9.69
C GLU A 41 -7.45 -3.36 10.26
N LEU A 42 -6.99 -2.30 9.62
CA LEU A 42 -5.88 -1.51 10.15
C LEU A 42 -6.24 -0.83 11.47
N LYS A 43 -7.48 -0.38 11.60
CA LYS A 43 -7.97 0.22 12.84
C LYS A 43 -8.18 -0.84 13.93
N ARG A 44 -8.64 -2.02 13.54
CA ARG A 44 -8.95 -3.09 14.47
C ARG A 44 -7.71 -3.81 15.00
N SER A 45 -6.86 -4.26 14.10
CA SER A 45 -5.70 -5.10 14.47
C SER A 45 -4.34 -4.49 14.14
N GLY A 46 -4.32 -3.42 13.36
CA GLY A 46 -3.07 -2.80 12.94
C GLY A 46 -2.38 -3.48 11.77
N GLU A 47 -3.01 -4.49 11.19
CA GLU A 47 -2.44 -5.20 10.06
C GLU A 47 -3.52 -5.58 9.06
N PHE A 48 -3.16 -5.53 7.78
CA PHE A 48 -4.00 -6.06 6.71
C PHE A 48 -3.11 -6.66 5.64
N VAL A 49 -3.34 -7.93 5.33
CA VAL A 49 -2.55 -8.64 4.33
C VAL A 49 -3.35 -8.79 3.04
N LEU A 50 -2.79 -8.30 1.94
CA LEU A 50 -3.29 -8.56 0.60
C LEU A 50 -2.45 -9.69 0.04
N PRO A 51 -2.96 -10.93 0.06
CA PRO A 51 -2.15 -12.12 -0.25
C PRO A 51 -1.41 -12.02 -1.58
N GLY A 52 -0.13 -12.35 -1.53
CA GLY A 52 0.71 -12.37 -2.72
C GLY A 52 1.14 -11.00 -3.23
N VAL A 53 0.73 -9.94 -2.59
CA VAL A 53 1.03 -8.58 -3.05
C VAL A 53 1.70 -7.74 -1.96
N VAL A 54 0.97 -7.41 -0.91
CA VAL A 54 1.47 -6.45 0.07
C VAL A 54 0.86 -6.70 1.45
N LYS A 55 1.62 -6.37 2.47
CA LYS A 55 1.17 -6.37 3.85
C LYS A 55 1.20 -4.94 4.36
N LEU A 56 0.06 -4.46 4.83
CA LEU A 56 -0.05 -3.12 5.41
C LEU A 56 0.03 -3.25 6.92
N VAL A 57 0.82 -2.40 7.55
CA VAL A 57 0.97 -2.41 9.01
C VAL A 57 0.90 -0.99 9.55
N VAL A 58 0.30 -0.87 10.72
CA VAL A 58 0.31 0.39 11.46
C VAL A 58 1.48 0.34 12.41
N GLN A 59 2.33 1.34 12.35
CA GLN A 59 3.52 1.40 13.18
C GLN A 59 3.51 2.69 13.99
N LYS A 60 3.74 2.54 15.28
CA LYS A 60 3.86 3.71 16.17
C LYS A 60 5.33 4.04 16.32
N ARG A 61 5.66 5.28 16.07
CA ARG A 61 7.01 5.79 16.26
C ARG A 61 7.05 6.63 17.51
N LYS A 62 7.99 6.34 18.39
CA LYS A 62 8.15 7.09 19.62
C LYS A 62 8.73 8.48 19.32
N ALA A 63 8.41 9.43 20.19
CA ALA A 63 9.02 10.74 20.13
C ALA A 63 10.54 10.59 20.28
N ARG A 64 11.27 11.38 19.55
CA ARG A 64 12.75 11.35 19.60
C ARG A 64 13.32 12.71 19.36
N MET A 65 14.59 12.87 19.67
CA MET A 65 15.31 14.08 19.35
C MET A 65 15.97 13.91 17.98
N GLY A 66 15.73 14.86 17.11
CA GLY A 66 16.38 14.91 15.82
C GLY A 66 17.25 16.14 15.73
N ARG A 67 17.84 16.37 14.59
CA ARG A 67 18.67 17.52 14.35
C ARG A 67 18.24 18.23 13.09
N ASN A 68 18.08 19.53 13.18
CA ASN A 68 17.71 20.34 12.03
C ASN A 68 18.92 20.43 11.08
N PRO A 69 18.83 19.89 9.86
CA PRO A 69 19.97 19.87 8.94
C PRO A 69 20.43 21.25 8.50
N ALA A 70 19.54 22.26 8.57
CA ALA A 70 19.90 23.61 8.16
C ALA A 70 20.68 24.36 9.25
N THR A 71 20.36 24.15 10.51
CA THR A 71 20.96 24.88 11.63
C THR A 71 21.80 24.02 12.57
N GLY A 72 21.62 22.70 12.50
CA GLY A 72 22.28 21.78 13.41
C GLY A 72 21.68 21.74 14.81
N GLU A 73 20.62 22.49 15.04
CA GLU A 73 19.95 22.50 16.33
C GLU A 73 19.15 21.22 16.57
N ALA A 74 19.14 20.78 17.82
CA ALA A 74 18.32 19.64 18.22
C ALA A 74 16.85 20.06 18.20
N ILE A 75 16.02 19.22 17.58
CA ILE A 75 14.59 19.44 17.54
C ILE A 75 13.87 18.19 18.05
N LYS A 76 12.75 18.41 18.72
CA LYS A 76 11.95 17.33 19.22
C LYS A 76 11.02 16.82 18.12
N ILE A 77 11.14 15.57 17.78
CA ILE A 77 10.25 14.93 16.82
C ILE A 77 9.15 14.23 17.61
N PRO A 78 7.89 14.65 17.47
CA PRO A 78 6.82 14.06 18.27
C PRO A 78 6.51 12.63 17.88
N ALA A 79 5.90 11.90 18.79
CA ALA A 79 5.41 10.55 18.54
C ALA A 79 4.41 10.59 17.39
N LYS A 80 4.44 9.55 16.56
CA LYS A 80 3.66 9.54 15.34
C LYS A 80 3.23 8.12 15.00
N THR A 81 2.00 7.98 14.51
CA THR A 81 1.50 6.70 14.03
C THR A 81 1.51 6.77 12.50
N VAL A 82 2.13 5.79 11.87
CA VAL A 82 2.23 5.72 10.41
C VAL A 82 1.75 4.39 9.90
N VAL A 83 1.31 4.37 8.65
CA VAL A 83 0.96 3.14 7.95
C VAL A 83 2.09 2.83 6.98
N LYS A 84 2.62 1.61 7.07
CA LYS A 84 3.67 1.15 6.16
C LYS A 84 3.17 -0.01 5.33
N ALA A 85 3.63 -0.07 4.09
CA ALA A 85 3.37 -1.18 3.20
C ALA A 85 4.64 -2.00 3.05
N ARG A 86 4.53 -3.29 3.29
CA ARG A 86 5.64 -4.23 3.09
C ARG A 86 5.31 -5.13 1.93
N ILE A 87 6.15 -5.14 0.94
CA ILE A 87 5.93 -5.96 -0.24
C ILE A 87 6.20 -7.42 0.09
N MET A 88 5.28 -8.29 -0.30
CA MET A 88 5.43 -9.72 -0.04
C MET A 88 6.64 -10.27 -0.79
N LYS A 89 7.37 -11.14 -0.13
CA LYS A 89 8.57 -11.75 -0.68
C LYS A 89 8.30 -12.45 -2.01
N GLN A 90 7.17 -13.13 -2.07
CA GLN A 90 6.71 -13.82 -3.27
C GLN A 90 6.67 -12.89 -4.48
N LEU A 91 6.11 -11.71 -4.28
CA LEU A 91 6.01 -10.72 -5.34
C LEU A 91 7.39 -10.17 -5.72
N LYS A 92 8.22 -9.88 -4.74
CA LYS A 92 9.57 -9.39 -4.98
C LYS A 92 10.38 -10.39 -5.80
N ASP A 93 10.31 -11.66 -5.42
CA ASP A 93 11.09 -12.71 -6.09
C ASP A 93 10.66 -12.90 -7.53
N THR A 94 9.37 -12.67 -7.80
CA THR A 94 8.82 -12.79 -9.15
C THR A 94 9.16 -11.59 -10.03
N VAL A 95 9.09 -10.39 -9.46
CA VAL A 95 9.23 -9.14 -10.22
C VAL A 95 10.68 -8.72 -10.40
N LEU A 96 11.50 -8.88 -9.36
CA LEU A 96 12.88 -8.45 -9.40
C LEU A 96 13.78 -9.51 -10.02
N PRO A 97 14.69 -9.10 -10.89
CA PRO A 97 15.62 -10.06 -11.49
C PRO A 97 16.56 -10.61 -10.44
N LYS A 98 16.83 -11.89 -10.52
CA LYS A 98 17.76 -12.55 -9.64
C LYS A 98 19.17 -12.37 -10.19
N LYS A 99 20.10 -12.16 -9.32
CA LYS A 99 21.50 -12.08 -9.68
C LYS A 99 22.21 -13.34 -9.28
#